data_305723599246044b6a960268802d1421
#
_entry.id   305723599246044b6a960268802d1421
#
_cell.length_a   1.000
_cell.length_b   1.000
_cell.length_c   1.000
_cell.angle_alpha   90.00
_cell.angle_beta   90.00
_cell.angle_gamma   90.00
#
_symmetry.space_group_name_H-M   'P 1'
#
loop_
_entity.id
_entity.type
_entity.pdbx_description
1 polymer ?
#
loop_
_entity_poly.entity_id
_entity_poly.type
_entity_poly.pdbx_seq_one_letter_code
_entity_poly.pdbx_strand_id
1 'polypeptide(L)'
;MNPAPLMLAGRAVLFVMAADSEYGPHLRRRFTPLMTGVGPVESGVAMGAALMRMEAAGALPDLVVSLGSAGSRTLEQTQIYQAVSVAYRDMDASALGFARGETPFLDLPATVPLPLRVPGIREASLSTGANIVSGAAYDGIAADMVDMETFAVLRACQLFGVPLVALRGISDGAAELRHVDDWRAYLHLIDERLAAAIDRLEAAIADGSLGI
;
A
#
# COMPACT_ATOMS: atom_id res chain seq x y z
N MET A 1 -19.42 1.33 -10.34
CA MET A 1 -18.49 1.68 -11.46
C MET A 1 -17.08 1.49 -10.94
N ASN A 2 -16.21 0.79 -11.68
CA ASN A 2 -14.79 0.80 -11.34
C ASN A 2 -14.21 2.17 -11.71
N PRO A 3 -13.39 2.77 -10.84
CA PRO A 3 -12.73 4.03 -11.17
C PRO A 3 -11.75 3.81 -12.34
N ALA A 4 -11.74 4.74 -13.27
CA ALA A 4 -10.73 4.81 -14.31
C ALA A 4 -9.44 5.44 -13.75
N PRO A 5 -8.26 5.13 -14.32
CA PRO A 5 -7.04 5.85 -13.99
C PRO A 5 -7.20 7.36 -14.20
N LEU A 6 -6.66 8.15 -13.26
CA LEU A 6 -6.62 9.62 -13.35
C LEU A 6 -5.38 10.03 -14.14
N MET A 7 -5.52 10.99 -15.05
CA MET A 7 -4.35 11.62 -15.69
C MET A 7 -3.69 12.59 -14.71
N LEU A 8 -2.48 12.25 -14.27
CA LEU A 8 -1.68 13.05 -13.34
C LEU A 8 -0.34 13.38 -14.01
N ALA A 9 -0.06 14.63 -14.26
CA ALA A 9 1.14 15.09 -14.96
C ALA A 9 1.47 14.29 -16.25
N GLY A 10 0.45 13.93 -17.03
CA GLY A 10 0.60 13.20 -18.29
C GLY A 10 0.70 11.67 -18.18
N ARG A 11 0.61 11.10 -16.97
CA ARG A 11 0.58 9.66 -16.72
C ARG A 11 -0.78 9.19 -16.24
N ALA A 12 -1.20 8.01 -16.65
CA ALA A 12 -2.43 7.36 -16.18
C ALA A 12 -2.15 6.68 -14.82
N VAL A 13 -2.70 7.22 -13.73
CA VAL A 13 -2.46 6.76 -12.37
C VAL A 13 -3.72 6.14 -11.78
N LEU A 14 -3.65 4.89 -11.32
CA LEU A 14 -4.72 4.23 -10.58
C LEU A 14 -4.44 4.33 -9.07
N PHE A 15 -5.28 5.09 -8.38
CA PHE A 15 -5.27 5.15 -6.92
C PHE A 15 -6.07 4.01 -6.31
N VAL A 16 -5.53 3.40 -5.25
CA VAL A 16 -6.08 2.21 -4.60
C VAL A 16 -6.12 2.41 -3.09
N MET A 17 -7.26 2.11 -2.47
CA MET A 17 -7.45 2.16 -1.01
C MET A 17 -8.27 0.96 -0.55
N ALA A 18 -8.10 0.55 0.72
CA ALA A 18 -8.79 -0.61 1.26
C ALA A 18 -10.19 -0.29 1.78
N ALA A 19 -10.36 0.82 2.49
CA ALA A 19 -11.55 1.14 3.25
C ALA A 19 -12.00 2.60 3.07
N ASP A 20 -13.32 2.81 2.98
CA ASP A 20 -13.88 4.16 2.84
C ASP A 20 -13.58 5.08 4.04
N SER A 21 -13.35 4.51 5.22
CA SER A 21 -12.96 5.26 6.42
C SER A 21 -11.60 5.96 6.31
N GLU A 22 -10.71 5.48 5.44
CA GLU A 22 -9.40 6.09 5.17
C GLU A 22 -9.46 7.18 4.08
N TYR A 23 -10.55 7.21 3.32
CA TYR A 23 -10.76 8.12 2.20
C TYR A 23 -11.53 9.35 2.65
N GLY A 24 -10.82 10.31 3.24
CA GLY A 24 -11.36 11.52 3.83
C GLY A 24 -11.54 12.68 2.83
N PRO A 25 -11.95 13.87 3.30
CA PRO A 25 -12.29 15.00 2.45
C PRO A 25 -11.11 15.56 1.65
N HIS A 26 -9.88 15.41 2.12
CA HIS A 26 -8.69 15.91 1.41
C HIS A 26 -8.37 15.03 0.19
N LEU A 27 -8.45 13.71 0.32
CA LEU A 27 -8.26 12.77 -0.79
C LEU A 27 -9.43 12.79 -1.77
N ARG A 28 -10.69 12.91 -1.28
CA ARG A 28 -11.90 13.00 -2.12
C ARG A 28 -11.89 14.17 -3.11
N ARG A 29 -11.16 15.24 -2.81
CA ARG A 29 -10.99 16.37 -3.73
C ARG A 29 -9.98 16.12 -4.84
N ARG A 30 -9.17 15.06 -4.75
CA ARG A 30 -8.08 14.77 -5.69
C ARG A 30 -8.36 13.64 -6.66
N PHE A 31 -8.95 12.56 -6.20
CA PHE A 31 -9.18 11.37 -7.02
C PHE A 31 -10.34 10.52 -6.48
N THR A 32 -10.76 9.54 -7.27
CA THR A 32 -11.66 8.45 -6.85
C THR A 32 -10.86 7.15 -6.87
N PRO A 33 -10.64 6.48 -5.73
CA PRO A 33 -9.83 5.27 -5.69
C PRO A 33 -10.61 4.03 -6.15
N LEU A 34 -9.89 3.00 -6.56
CA LEU A 34 -10.39 1.63 -6.52
C LEU A 34 -10.41 1.19 -5.05
N MET A 35 -11.62 0.95 -4.52
CA MET A 35 -11.78 0.36 -3.19
C MET A 35 -11.63 -1.16 -3.31
N THR A 36 -10.62 -1.70 -2.64
CA THR A 36 -10.27 -3.12 -2.76
C THR A 36 -10.94 -4.00 -1.71
N GLY A 37 -11.39 -3.42 -0.59
CA GLY A 37 -11.70 -4.17 0.62
C GLY A 37 -10.44 -4.46 1.44
N VAL A 38 -10.64 -4.87 2.69
CA VAL A 38 -9.59 -5.10 3.67
C VAL A 38 -9.06 -6.52 3.58
N GLY A 39 -7.75 -6.66 3.64
CA GLY A 39 -7.04 -7.92 3.66
C GLY A 39 -6.48 -8.38 2.31
N PRO A 40 -5.51 -9.32 2.34
CA PRO A 40 -4.76 -9.71 1.15
C PRO A 40 -5.62 -10.39 0.08
N VAL A 41 -6.64 -11.15 0.49
CA VAL A 41 -7.51 -11.86 -0.45
C VAL A 41 -8.39 -10.89 -1.21
N GLU A 42 -9.11 -10.00 -0.49
CA GLU A 42 -10.02 -9.04 -1.11
C GLU A 42 -9.26 -8.08 -2.04
N SER A 43 -8.12 -7.56 -1.58
CA SER A 43 -7.32 -6.64 -2.39
C SER A 43 -6.71 -7.33 -3.61
N GLY A 44 -6.25 -8.58 -3.50
CA GLY A 44 -5.74 -9.34 -4.63
C GLY A 44 -6.81 -9.61 -5.69
N VAL A 45 -8.02 -10.03 -5.27
CA VAL A 45 -9.16 -10.29 -6.15
C VAL A 45 -9.62 -9.00 -6.85
N ALA A 46 -9.81 -7.92 -6.09
CA ALA A 46 -10.27 -6.65 -6.63
C ALA A 46 -9.27 -6.05 -7.62
N MET A 47 -7.98 -6.05 -7.28
CA MET A 47 -6.91 -5.56 -8.15
C MET A 47 -6.76 -6.39 -9.41
N GLY A 48 -6.71 -7.72 -9.29
CA GLY A 48 -6.59 -8.61 -10.45
C GLY A 48 -7.76 -8.43 -11.42
N ALA A 49 -9.00 -8.36 -10.91
CA ALA A 49 -10.19 -8.12 -11.72
C ALA A 49 -10.21 -6.72 -12.35
N ALA A 50 -9.70 -5.69 -11.68
CA ALA A 50 -9.64 -4.33 -12.21
C ALA A 50 -8.60 -4.22 -13.32
N LEU A 51 -7.37 -4.67 -13.09
CA LEU A 51 -6.29 -4.61 -14.08
C LEU A 51 -6.58 -5.47 -15.30
N MET A 52 -7.18 -6.66 -15.15
CA MET A 52 -7.62 -7.49 -16.28
C MET A 52 -8.62 -6.74 -17.18
N ARG A 53 -9.60 -6.04 -16.59
CA ARG A 53 -10.56 -5.26 -17.37
C ARG A 53 -9.90 -4.07 -18.07
N MET A 54 -8.95 -3.40 -17.41
CA MET A 54 -8.20 -2.29 -18.00
C MET A 54 -7.31 -2.77 -19.15
N GLU A 55 -6.63 -3.91 -19.00
CA GLU A 55 -5.83 -4.53 -20.04
C GLU A 55 -6.68 -4.88 -21.28
N ALA A 56 -7.84 -5.54 -21.07
CA ALA A 56 -8.77 -5.88 -22.15
C ALA A 56 -9.33 -4.65 -22.89
N ALA A 57 -9.37 -3.49 -22.20
CA ALA A 57 -9.76 -2.22 -22.77
C ALA A 57 -8.58 -1.42 -23.40
N GLY A 58 -7.35 -1.91 -23.31
CA GLY A 58 -6.15 -1.17 -23.72
C GLY A 58 -5.88 0.08 -22.87
N ALA A 59 -6.26 0.06 -21.59
CA ALA A 59 -6.25 1.21 -20.69
C ALA A 59 -5.57 0.87 -19.33
N LEU A 60 -4.51 0.06 -19.35
CA LEU A 60 -3.69 -0.17 -18.17
C LEU A 60 -3.10 1.14 -17.67
N PRO A 61 -3.02 1.35 -16.33
CA PRO A 61 -2.36 2.52 -15.79
C PRO A 61 -0.84 2.45 -15.97
N ASP A 62 -0.20 3.61 -16.09
CA ASP A 62 1.26 3.75 -16.05
C ASP A 62 1.81 3.52 -14.64
N LEU A 63 0.99 3.74 -13.61
CA LEU A 63 1.35 3.64 -12.20
C LEU A 63 0.12 3.25 -11.36
N VAL A 64 0.32 2.36 -10.40
CA VAL A 64 -0.60 2.14 -9.28
C VAL A 64 -0.06 2.84 -8.03
N VAL A 65 -0.92 3.57 -7.33
CA VAL A 65 -0.60 4.22 -6.05
C VAL A 65 -1.53 3.67 -4.98
N SER A 66 -0.98 2.86 -4.07
CA SER A 66 -1.70 2.31 -2.93
C SER A 66 -1.57 3.24 -1.74
N LEU A 67 -2.70 3.72 -1.22
CA LEU A 67 -2.81 4.64 -0.12
C LEU A 67 -3.59 4.03 1.04
N GLY A 68 -3.22 4.36 2.27
CA GLY A 68 -3.94 3.90 3.46
C GLY A 68 -3.14 4.12 4.73
N SER A 69 -3.63 3.51 5.81
CA SER A 69 -2.98 3.50 7.10
C SER A 69 -2.04 2.29 7.26
N ALA A 70 -1.16 2.36 8.24
CA ALA A 70 -0.32 1.26 8.68
C ALA A 70 -0.07 1.36 10.19
N GLY A 71 0.11 0.21 10.84
CA GLY A 71 0.57 0.15 12.21
C GLY A 71 2.10 0.15 12.28
N SER A 72 2.67 0.81 13.30
CA SER A 72 4.09 0.75 13.61
C SER A 72 4.37 1.06 15.07
N ARG A 73 5.22 0.26 15.69
CA ARG A 73 5.66 0.51 17.09
C ARG A 73 6.77 1.56 17.19
N THR A 74 7.50 1.82 16.13
CA THR A 74 8.73 2.62 16.13
C THR A 74 8.66 3.88 15.30
N LEU A 75 7.81 3.90 14.26
CA LEU A 75 7.67 5.07 13.39
C LEU A 75 6.77 6.12 14.03
N GLU A 76 6.98 7.36 13.64
CA GLU A 76 6.24 8.51 14.16
C GLU A 76 4.78 8.49 13.69
N GLN A 77 3.86 8.47 14.64
CA GLN A 77 2.42 8.44 14.40
C GLN A 77 1.96 9.64 13.56
N THR A 78 1.00 9.42 12.71
CA THR A 78 0.43 10.35 11.71
C THR A 78 1.37 10.74 10.55
N GLN A 79 2.66 10.42 10.60
CA GLN A 79 3.58 10.69 9.49
C GLN A 79 3.34 9.74 8.32
N ILE A 80 3.66 10.23 7.11
CA ILE A 80 3.57 9.43 5.89
C ILE A 80 4.94 8.83 5.57
N TYR A 81 4.91 7.54 5.27
CA TYR A 81 6.07 6.78 4.79
C TYR A 81 5.76 6.13 3.45
N GLN A 82 6.77 6.06 2.58
CA GLN A 82 6.72 5.22 1.38
C GLN A 82 7.36 3.87 1.67
N ALA A 83 6.68 2.80 1.25
CA ALA A 83 7.23 1.47 1.38
C ALA A 83 8.37 1.27 0.37
N VAL A 84 9.54 0.85 0.84
CA VAL A 84 10.71 0.54 0.01
C VAL A 84 10.83 -0.95 -0.29
N SER A 85 10.15 -1.76 0.50
CA SER A 85 10.03 -3.20 0.33
C SER A 85 8.78 -3.71 1.03
N VAL A 86 8.28 -4.87 0.61
CA VAL A 86 7.15 -5.52 1.26
C VAL A 86 7.39 -7.02 1.41
N ALA A 87 7.03 -7.57 2.60
CA ALA A 87 7.04 -8.99 2.90
C ALA A 87 5.61 -9.50 3.13
N TYR A 88 5.35 -10.78 2.87
CA TYR A 88 4.08 -11.44 3.18
C TYR A 88 4.22 -12.27 4.45
N ARG A 89 3.84 -11.72 5.60
CA ARG A 89 4.09 -12.32 6.93
C ARG A 89 3.29 -13.59 7.20
N ASP A 90 2.16 -13.79 6.52
CA ASP A 90 1.31 -14.98 6.72
C ASP A 90 1.79 -16.20 5.93
N MET A 91 2.71 -16.00 4.97
CA MET A 91 3.27 -17.11 4.22
C MET A 91 4.34 -17.81 5.04
N ASP A 92 4.04 -19.01 5.46
CA ASP A 92 4.97 -19.86 6.20
C ASP A 92 4.93 -21.31 5.66
N ALA A 93 5.88 -21.61 4.80
CA ALA A 93 6.13 -22.95 4.29
C ALA A 93 7.45 -23.54 4.83
N SER A 94 7.89 -23.08 6.00
CA SER A 94 9.16 -23.49 6.61
C SER A 94 9.21 -24.99 6.94
N ALA A 95 8.08 -25.63 7.20
CA ALA A 95 7.98 -27.10 7.35
C ALA A 95 8.42 -27.86 6.08
N LEU A 96 8.42 -27.22 4.92
CA LEU A 96 8.88 -27.77 3.64
C LEU A 96 10.28 -27.27 3.25
N GLY A 97 10.95 -26.50 4.13
CA GLY A 97 12.30 -26.00 3.91
C GLY A 97 12.39 -24.64 3.20
N PHE A 98 11.26 -23.94 2.98
CA PHE A 98 11.25 -22.58 2.44
C PHE A 98 11.50 -21.54 3.52
N ALA A 99 12.03 -20.39 3.16
CA ALA A 99 12.15 -19.28 4.10
C ALA A 99 10.76 -18.72 4.44
N ARG A 100 10.60 -18.20 5.64
CA ARG A 100 9.36 -17.54 6.06
C ARG A 100 9.09 -16.32 5.18
N GLY A 101 7.87 -16.16 4.68
CA GLY A 101 7.49 -15.13 3.69
C GLY A 101 7.75 -15.53 2.23
N GLU A 102 8.48 -16.61 1.99
CA GLU A 102 8.72 -17.13 0.64
C GLU A 102 7.52 -17.98 0.18
N THR A 103 6.95 -17.60 -0.96
CA THR A 103 5.88 -18.40 -1.58
C THR A 103 6.52 -19.54 -2.38
N PRO A 104 6.26 -20.83 -2.03
CA PRO A 104 6.84 -21.95 -2.72
C PRO A 104 6.60 -21.92 -4.23
N PHE A 105 7.61 -22.34 -4.99
CA PHE A 105 7.55 -22.47 -6.45
C PHE A 105 7.31 -21.15 -7.22
N LEU A 106 7.33 -20.02 -6.55
CA LEU A 106 7.44 -18.69 -7.17
C LEU A 106 8.88 -18.21 -7.03
N ASP A 107 9.42 -17.67 -8.10
CA ASP A 107 10.76 -17.03 -8.08
C ASP A 107 10.64 -15.60 -7.51
N LEU A 108 10.28 -15.54 -6.22
CA LEU A 108 10.11 -14.29 -5.48
C LEU A 108 10.81 -14.38 -4.12
N PRO A 109 11.62 -13.38 -3.76
CA PRO A 109 12.21 -13.34 -2.43
C PRO A 109 11.13 -13.13 -1.36
N ALA A 110 11.42 -13.55 -0.12
CA ALA A 110 10.53 -13.34 1.03
C ALA A 110 10.22 -11.85 1.27
N THR A 111 11.14 -10.96 0.89
CA THR A 111 10.95 -9.50 0.90
C THR A 111 11.17 -8.96 -0.51
N VAL A 112 10.12 -8.38 -1.09
CA VAL A 112 10.13 -7.87 -2.46
C VAL A 112 10.42 -6.36 -2.44
N PRO A 113 11.42 -5.86 -3.18
CA PRO A 113 11.71 -4.44 -3.25
C PRO A 113 10.65 -3.67 -4.03
N LEU A 114 10.36 -2.45 -3.59
CA LEU A 114 9.58 -1.43 -4.30
C LEU A 114 10.56 -0.34 -4.73
N PRO A 115 10.93 -0.26 -6.03
CA PRO A 115 12.06 0.57 -6.45
C PRO A 115 11.75 2.06 -6.58
N LEU A 116 10.49 2.44 -6.82
CA LEU A 116 10.12 3.84 -7.03
C LEU A 116 10.21 4.65 -5.76
N ARG A 117 10.67 5.90 -5.87
CA ARG A 117 10.84 6.82 -4.75
C ARG A 117 10.21 8.17 -5.05
N VAL A 118 9.29 8.59 -4.19
CA VAL A 118 8.74 9.94 -4.20
C VAL A 118 9.67 10.82 -3.36
N PRO A 119 10.33 11.83 -3.95
CA PRO A 119 11.28 12.69 -3.23
C PRO A 119 10.65 13.37 -2.01
N GLY A 120 11.39 13.40 -0.90
CA GLY A 120 10.98 14.05 0.33
C GLY A 120 9.92 13.31 1.16
N ILE A 121 9.53 12.09 0.79
CA ILE A 121 8.75 11.18 1.63
C ILE A 121 9.71 10.21 2.34
N ARG A 122 9.52 10.04 3.66
CA ARG A 122 10.32 9.12 4.48
C ARG A 122 10.14 7.68 4.00
N GLU A 123 11.16 6.86 4.12
CA GLU A 123 11.18 5.48 3.68
C GLU A 123 10.98 4.52 4.85
N ALA A 124 10.30 3.40 4.61
CA ALA A 124 10.12 2.33 5.58
C ALA A 124 9.90 0.97 4.90
N SER A 125 10.31 -0.11 5.54
CA SER A 125 9.96 -1.47 5.15
C SER A 125 8.55 -1.83 5.62
N LEU A 126 7.82 -2.66 4.84
CA LEU A 126 6.43 -3.01 5.10
C LEU A 126 6.24 -4.53 5.20
N SER A 127 5.35 -4.96 6.07
CA SER A 127 4.92 -6.35 6.19
C SER A 127 3.40 -6.44 6.08
N THR A 128 2.91 -7.16 5.06
CA THR A 128 1.48 -7.39 4.83
C THR A 128 1.02 -8.72 5.41
N GLY A 129 -0.17 -8.76 6.00
CA GLY A 129 -0.83 -9.99 6.45
C GLY A 129 -2.29 -9.77 6.83
N ALA A 130 -3.05 -10.84 7.01
CA ALA A 130 -4.49 -10.83 7.22
C ALA A 130 -4.93 -10.54 8.66
N ASN A 131 -3.98 -10.34 9.59
CA ASN A 131 -4.27 -10.09 11.00
C ASN A 131 -3.82 -8.69 11.45
N ILE A 132 -4.54 -8.16 12.43
CA ILE A 132 -4.12 -6.95 13.16
C ILE A 132 -2.92 -7.29 14.03
N VAL A 133 -1.87 -6.47 13.95
CA VAL A 133 -0.68 -6.58 14.81
C VAL A 133 -0.78 -5.55 15.91
N SER A 134 -0.72 -5.98 17.17
CA SER A 134 -0.80 -5.09 18.33
C SER A 134 0.04 -5.64 19.48
N GLY A 135 0.54 -4.77 20.36
CA GLY A 135 1.29 -5.14 21.57
C GLY A 135 2.50 -6.04 21.25
N ALA A 136 2.64 -7.15 21.97
CA ALA A 136 3.75 -8.10 21.83
C ALA A 136 3.82 -8.78 20.44
N ALA A 137 2.75 -8.77 19.64
CA ALA A 137 2.78 -9.34 18.29
C ALA A 137 3.80 -8.64 17.37
N TYR A 138 4.15 -7.40 17.65
CA TYR A 138 5.22 -6.68 16.95
C TYR A 138 6.61 -7.29 17.14
N ASP A 139 6.86 -8.07 18.18
CA ASP A 139 8.18 -8.69 18.45
C ASP A 139 8.58 -9.69 17.33
N GLY A 140 7.59 -10.25 16.63
CA GLY A 140 7.80 -11.14 15.50
C GLY A 140 7.86 -10.44 14.13
N ILE A 141 7.76 -9.11 14.07
CA ILE A 141 7.74 -8.34 12.83
C ILE A 141 9.11 -7.72 12.59
N ALA A 142 9.75 -8.10 11.49
CA ALA A 142 11.06 -7.55 11.09
C ALA A 142 10.96 -6.22 10.32
N ALA A 143 9.78 -5.88 9.81
CA ALA A 143 9.53 -4.64 9.06
C ALA A 143 9.23 -3.47 9.99
N ASP A 144 9.42 -2.24 9.49
CA ASP A 144 9.17 -1.00 10.24
C ASP A 144 7.67 -0.72 10.45
N MET A 145 6.82 -1.14 9.49
CA MET A 145 5.37 -0.95 9.54
C MET A 145 4.62 -2.18 9.01
N VAL A 146 3.33 -2.26 9.36
CA VAL A 146 2.45 -3.37 8.97
C VAL A 146 1.18 -2.86 8.33
N ASP A 147 0.70 -3.58 7.32
CA ASP A 147 -0.62 -3.37 6.71
C ASP A 147 -1.30 -4.72 6.38
N MET A 148 -2.40 -4.63 5.63
CA MET A 148 -3.15 -5.83 5.25
C MET A 148 -3.28 -6.02 3.73
N GLU A 149 -2.79 -5.13 2.87
CA GLU A 149 -3.10 -5.15 1.43
C GLU A 149 -1.89 -5.06 0.48
N THR A 150 -0.82 -4.34 0.84
CA THR A 150 0.22 -3.93 -0.12
C THR A 150 0.85 -5.10 -0.87
N PHE A 151 1.12 -6.23 -0.21
CA PHE A 151 1.71 -7.38 -0.90
C PHE A 151 0.77 -7.93 -1.98
N ALA A 152 -0.53 -8.03 -1.71
CA ALA A 152 -1.51 -8.51 -2.67
C ALA A 152 -1.69 -7.54 -3.85
N VAL A 153 -1.70 -6.22 -3.58
CA VAL A 153 -1.70 -5.17 -4.60
C VAL A 153 -0.45 -5.27 -5.47
N LEU A 154 0.73 -5.43 -4.86
CA LEU A 154 1.99 -5.63 -5.59
C LEU A 154 1.93 -6.85 -6.51
N ARG A 155 1.43 -7.99 -6.01
CA ARG A 155 1.33 -9.22 -6.80
C ARG A 155 0.43 -9.04 -8.03
N ALA A 156 -0.69 -8.35 -7.88
CA ALA A 156 -1.53 -7.99 -9.02
C ALA A 156 -0.80 -7.05 -10.00
N CYS A 157 -0.13 -6.02 -9.50
CA CYS A 157 0.67 -5.11 -10.34
C CYS A 157 1.77 -5.85 -11.12
N GLN A 158 2.49 -6.76 -10.48
CA GLN A 158 3.54 -7.57 -11.13
C GLN A 158 2.98 -8.46 -12.26
N LEU A 159 1.77 -9.02 -12.09
CA LEU A 159 1.13 -9.85 -13.11
C LEU A 159 0.88 -9.09 -14.42
N PHE A 160 0.59 -7.79 -14.32
CA PHE A 160 0.28 -6.91 -15.46
C PHE A 160 1.44 -5.99 -15.84
N GLY A 161 2.61 -6.12 -15.20
CA GLY A 161 3.78 -5.29 -15.49
C GLY A 161 3.62 -3.80 -15.12
N VAL A 162 2.71 -3.48 -14.20
CA VAL A 162 2.43 -2.10 -13.77
C VAL A 162 3.26 -1.77 -12.52
N PRO A 163 4.00 -0.66 -12.48
CA PRO A 163 4.75 -0.26 -11.29
C PRO A 163 3.85 0.18 -10.15
N LEU A 164 4.34 0.04 -8.90
CA LEU A 164 3.62 0.38 -7.67
C LEU A 164 4.39 1.36 -6.81
N VAL A 165 3.70 2.39 -6.31
CA VAL A 165 4.09 3.18 -5.15
C VAL A 165 3.11 2.89 -4.01
N ALA A 166 3.59 2.62 -2.80
CA ALA A 166 2.75 2.42 -1.62
C ALA A 166 3.09 3.47 -0.56
N LEU A 167 2.10 4.30 -0.21
CA LEU A 167 2.20 5.35 0.81
C LEU A 167 1.31 4.99 1.99
N ARG A 168 1.88 5.05 3.20
CA ARG A 168 1.19 4.69 4.43
C ARG A 168 1.33 5.78 5.48
N GLY A 169 0.19 6.15 6.08
CA GLY A 169 0.17 6.99 7.28
C GLY A 169 0.15 6.12 8.54
N ILE A 170 1.01 6.40 9.50
CA ILE A 170 1.04 5.61 10.73
C ILE A 170 -0.16 5.97 11.60
N SER A 171 -1.12 5.05 11.74
CA SER A 171 -2.34 5.24 12.52
C SER A 171 -2.19 4.78 13.96
N ASP A 172 -1.43 3.72 14.19
CA ASP A 172 -1.39 2.98 15.45
C ASP A 172 -0.08 2.23 15.67
N GLY A 173 0.01 1.50 16.77
CA GLY A 173 1.15 0.62 17.11
C GLY A 173 1.99 1.12 18.28
N ALA A 174 1.98 2.42 18.61
CA ALA A 174 2.64 2.96 19.80
C ALA A 174 1.93 2.51 21.11
N ALA A 175 0.60 2.30 21.03
CA ALA A 175 -0.22 1.75 22.11
C ALA A 175 -1.00 0.53 21.60
N GLU A 176 -1.50 -0.29 22.51
CA GLU A 176 -2.35 -1.44 22.14
C GLU A 176 -3.68 -0.96 21.54
N LEU A 177 -4.06 -1.56 20.42
CA LEU A 177 -5.38 -1.40 19.83
C LEU A 177 -6.40 -2.21 20.63
N ARG A 178 -7.46 -1.55 21.11
CA ARG A 178 -8.55 -2.17 21.88
C ARG A 178 -9.90 -2.03 21.16
N HIS A 179 -10.06 -0.96 20.40
CA HIS A 179 -11.27 -0.65 19.65
C HIS A 179 -10.94 -0.10 18.25
N VAL A 180 -11.92 -0.20 17.34
CA VAL A 180 -11.82 0.40 16.01
C VAL A 180 -11.61 1.92 16.05
N ASP A 181 -12.06 2.57 17.11
CA ASP A 181 -11.89 4.01 17.28
C ASP A 181 -10.44 4.42 17.58
N ASP A 182 -9.64 3.53 18.18
CA ASP A 182 -8.20 3.75 18.37
C ASP A 182 -7.47 3.90 17.03
N TRP A 183 -7.83 3.05 16.06
CA TRP A 183 -7.34 3.15 14.69
C TRP A 183 -7.85 4.40 13.97
N ARG A 184 -9.15 4.77 14.17
CA ARG A 184 -9.77 5.91 13.49
C ARG A 184 -9.30 7.27 14.00
N ALA A 185 -8.77 7.34 15.21
CA ALA A 185 -8.47 8.59 15.90
C ALA A 185 -7.64 9.57 15.06
N TYR A 186 -6.74 9.06 14.23
CA TYR A 186 -5.78 9.87 13.47
C TYR A 186 -6.03 9.87 11.95
N LEU A 187 -7.05 9.18 11.45
CA LEU A 187 -7.30 9.06 10.00
C LEU A 187 -7.54 10.42 9.34
N HIS A 188 -8.12 11.39 10.03
CA HIS A 188 -8.31 12.75 9.51
C HIS A 188 -6.99 13.48 9.24
N LEU A 189 -5.97 13.31 10.09
CA LEU A 189 -4.63 13.87 9.88
C LEU A 189 -3.88 13.10 8.78
N ILE A 190 -4.07 11.79 8.72
CA ILE A 190 -3.48 10.94 7.68
C ILE A 190 -4.05 11.31 6.31
N ASP A 191 -5.37 11.54 6.19
CA ASP A 191 -6.02 12.00 4.96
C ASP A 191 -5.40 13.31 4.43
N GLU A 192 -5.22 14.31 5.30
CA GLU A 192 -4.58 15.58 4.94
C GLU A 192 -3.12 15.37 4.48
N ARG A 193 -2.35 14.59 5.21
CA ARG A 193 -0.93 14.35 4.92
C ARG A 193 -0.71 13.45 3.70
N LEU A 194 -1.57 12.45 3.47
CA LEU A 194 -1.56 11.67 2.23
C LEU A 194 -1.87 12.57 1.02
N ALA A 195 -2.81 13.49 1.17
CA ALA A 195 -3.12 14.45 0.12
C ALA A 195 -1.90 15.34 -0.23
N ALA A 196 -1.14 15.80 0.76
CA ALA A 196 0.11 16.52 0.53
C ALA A 196 1.21 15.62 -0.08
N ALA A 197 1.23 14.32 0.25
CA ALA A 197 2.14 13.38 -0.37
C ALA A 197 1.82 13.13 -1.85
N ILE A 198 0.53 13.17 -2.24
CA ILE A 198 0.12 13.11 -3.65
C ILE A 198 0.60 14.35 -4.42
N ASP A 199 0.58 15.55 -3.83
CA ASP A 199 1.11 16.73 -4.48
C ASP A 199 2.62 16.59 -4.79
N ARG A 200 3.38 15.92 -3.90
CA ARG A 200 4.80 15.58 -4.14
C ARG A 200 4.97 14.52 -5.23
N LEU A 201 4.10 13.50 -5.23
CA LEU A 201 4.09 12.48 -6.27
C LEU A 201 3.83 13.10 -7.64
N GLU A 202 2.84 13.99 -7.76
CA GLU A 202 2.53 14.70 -9.00
C GLU A 202 3.73 15.52 -9.49
N ALA A 203 4.40 16.25 -8.59
CA ALA A 203 5.61 16.99 -8.91
C ALA A 203 6.73 16.06 -9.42
N ALA A 204 6.94 14.91 -8.75
CA ALA A 204 7.95 13.92 -9.14
C ALA A 204 7.66 13.23 -10.48
N ILE A 205 6.39 13.08 -10.84
CA ILE A 205 5.99 12.62 -12.18
C ILE A 205 6.30 13.73 -13.21
N ALA A 206 5.93 14.97 -12.91
CA ALA A 206 6.07 16.10 -13.82
C ALA A 206 7.53 16.42 -14.15
N ASP A 207 8.44 16.33 -13.17
CA ASP A 207 9.87 16.60 -13.35
C ASP A 207 10.71 15.35 -13.72
N GLY A 208 10.07 14.17 -13.80
CA GLY A 208 10.71 12.90 -14.15
C GLY A 208 11.52 12.25 -13.03
N SER A 209 11.56 12.81 -11.82
CA SER A 209 12.36 12.28 -10.70
C SER A 209 11.79 10.97 -10.12
N LEU A 210 10.51 10.63 -10.40
CA LEU A 210 9.93 9.34 -10.04
C LEU A 210 10.48 8.18 -10.89
N GLY A 211 10.94 8.44 -12.12
CA GLY A 211 11.56 7.43 -13.00
C GLY A 211 10.58 6.50 -13.72
N ILE A 212 9.35 6.95 -14.03
CA ILE A 212 8.34 6.19 -14.80
C ILE A 212 8.06 6.80 -16.17
#